data_aeaeb58469bd9b8ba1c7e34b03f942f6
#
_entry.id   aeaeb58469bd9b8ba1c7e34b03f942f6
#
_cell.length_a   1.000
_cell.length_b   1.000
_cell.length_c   1.000
_cell.angle_alpha   90.00
_cell.angle_beta   90.00
_cell.angle_gamma   90.00
#
_symmetry.space_group_name_H-M   'P 1'
#
loop_
_entity.id
_entity.type
_entity.pdbx_description
1 polymer ?
#
loop_
_entity_poly.entity_id
_entity_poly.type
_entity_poly.pdbx_seq_one_letter_code
_entity_poly.pdbx_strand_id
1 'polypeptide(L)'
;MAVKDFMTKKVIYVSPTTKVAKAADIMKEQGIHRLPVIENDKLVGLVTAGTIEKASPSVVTSLSVYEMNYLLNKTTVGEVMIREVLTISKYASLEDAVYRMRQNNIGVLPVVDQDQISGVITDKDVFGAFLKIAGYGEAGVRVRLLMPDVMGSLAKIADLLAEKSLDVRSIVQINTENKKTAI
;
A
#
# COMPACT_ATOMS: atom_id res chain seq x y z
N MET A 1 12.83 1.13 -7.57
CA MET A 1 12.26 -0.17 -7.13
C MET A 1 10.89 -0.30 -7.74
N ALA A 2 10.48 -1.49 -8.18
CA ALA A 2 9.19 -1.66 -8.82
C ALA A 2 8.12 -2.14 -7.83
N VAL A 3 6.86 -1.75 -8.06
CA VAL A 3 5.70 -2.16 -7.26
C VAL A 3 5.62 -3.69 -7.11
N LYS A 4 5.92 -4.45 -8.17
CA LYS A 4 5.90 -5.93 -8.18
C LYS A 4 6.80 -6.58 -7.14
N ASP A 5 7.84 -5.87 -6.66
CA ASP A 5 8.82 -6.39 -5.71
C ASP A 5 8.31 -6.34 -4.26
N PHE A 6 7.27 -5.52 -4.02
CA PHE A 6 6.72 -5.24 -2.68
C PHE A 6 5.23 -5.51 -2.55
N MET A 7 4.49 -5.63 -3.65
CA MET A 7 3.06 -5.88 -3.64
C MET A 7 2.69 -7.25 -3.05
N THR A 8 1.54 -7.35 -2.43
CA THR A 8 0.90 -8.60 -2.05
C THR A 8 0.28 -9.24 -3.30
N LYS A 9 0.78 -10.44 -3.68
CA LYS A 9 0.34 -11.17 -4.89
C LYS A 9 -0.93 -11.99 -4.67
N LYS A 10 -1.12 -12.53 -3.45
CA LYS A 10 -2.32 -13.29 -3.11
C LYS A 10 -3.44 -12.33 -2.72
N VAL A 11 -4.24 -11.93 -3.72
CA VAL A 11 -5.33 -10.98 -3.53
C VAL A 11 -6.56 -11.69 -3.00
N ILE A 12 -7.12 -11.17 -1.91
CA ILE A 12 -8.45 -11.54 -1.43
C ILE A 12 -9.44 -10.58 -2.07
N TYR A 13 -10.43 -11.09 -2.76
CA TYR A 13 -11.40 -10.31 -3.53
C TYR A 13 -12.82 -10.86 -3.38
N VAL A 14 -13.78 -10.13 -3.86
CA VAL A 14 -15.20 -10.52 -3.91
C VAL A 14 -15.79 -10.26 -5.29
N SER A 15 -16.94 -10.86 -5.60
CA SER A 15 -17.70 -10.55 -6.81
C SER A 15 -18.71 -9.43 -6.56
N PRO A 16 -19.26 -8.78 -7.60
CA PRO A 16 -20.33 -7.79 -7.46
C PRO A 16 -21.58 -8.36 -6.79
N THR A 17 -21.85 -9.66 -6.96
CA THR A 17 -23.00 -10.36 -6.39
C THR A 17 -22.82 -10.77 -4.93
N THR A 18 -21.61 -10.66 -4.39
CA THR A 18 -21.33 -10.95 -2.98
C THR A 18 -22.16 -10.02 -2.09
N LYS A 19 -22.74 -10.58 -1.02
CA LYS A 19 -23.48 -9.78 -0.04
C LYS A 19 -22.57 -8.91 0.80
N VAL A 20 -23.01 -7.70 1.12
CA VAL A 20 -22.26 -6.73 1.92
C VAL A 20 -21.87 -7.33 3.28
N ALA A 21 -22.77 -8.06 3.94
CA ALA A 21 -22.48 -8.75 5.19
C ALA A 21 -21.29 -9.72 5.04
N LYS A 22 -21.27 -10.53 3.97
CA LYS A 22 -20.17 -11.47 3.71
C LYS A 22 -18.84 -10.77 3.43
N ALA A 23 -18.88 -9.64 2.71
CA ALA A 23 -17.68 -8.83 2.49
C ALA A 23 -17.13 -8.24 3.82
N ALA A 24 -18.02 -7.81 4.72
CA ALA A 24 -17.63 -7.33 6.05
C ALA A 24 -16.99 -8.44 6.89
N ASP A 25 -17.55 -9.66 6.87
CA ASP A 25 -16.99 -10.83 7.56
C ASP A 25 -15.58 -11.16 7.04
N ILE A 26 -15.39 -11.19 5.72
CA ILE A 26 -14.08 -11.42 5.10
C ILE A 26 -13.07 -10.36 5.56
N MET A 27 -13.47 -9.08 5.54
CA MET A 27 -12.59 -8.01 6.02
C MET A 27 -12.16 -8.23 7.48
N LYS A 28 -13.11 -8.61 8.35
CA LYS A 28 -12.86 -8.87 9.76
C LYS A 28 -11.97 -10.09 9.98
N GLU A 29 -12.27 -11.21 9.34
CA GLU A 29 -11.52 -12.47 9.45
C GLU A 29 -10.07 -12.34 8.95
N GLN A 30 -9.86 -11.55 7.89
CA GLN A 30 -8.56 -11.37 7.27
C GLN A 30 -7.79 -10.14 7.79
N GLY A 31 -8.39 -9.34 8.67
CA GLY A 31 -7.78 -8.12 9.21
C GLY A 31 -7.51 -7.05 8.14
N ILE A 32 -8.36 -6.99 7.11
CA ILE A 32 -8.26 -6.05 6.00
C ILE A 32 -9.49 -5.14 5.94
N HIS A 33 -9.35 -3.96 5.35
CA HIS A 33 -10.43 -2.96 5.30
C HIS A 33 -10.89 -2.64 3.88
N ARG A 34 -10.36 -3.34 2.88
CA ARG A 34 -10.65 -3.10 1.46
C ARG A 34 -10.56 -4.42 0.70
N LEU A 35 -11.51 -4.62 -0.21
CA LEU A 35 -11.56 -5.79 -1.08
C LEU A 35 -11.74 -5.32 -2.53
N PRO A 36 -10.84 -5.70 -3.44
CA PRO A 36 -11.09 -5.59 -4.87
C PRO A 36 -12.35 -6.35 -5.24
N VAL A 37 -13.12 -5.79 -6.15
CA VAL A 37 -14.31 -6.42 -6.72
C VAL A 37 -13.96 -6.88 -8.12
N ILE A 38 -14.03 -8.18 -8.35
CA ILE A 38 -13.61 -8.82 -9.60
C ILE A 38 -14.82 -9.51 -10.24
N GLU A 39 -14.95 -9.32 -11.55
CA GLU A 39 -15.92 -10.00 -12.40
C GLU A 39 -15.25 -10.37 -13.72
N ASN A 40 -15.36 -11.64 -14.12
CA ASN A 40 -14.72 -12.17 -15.34
C ASN A 40 -13.21 -11.84 -15.42
N ASP A 41 -12.48 -12.06 -14.32
CA ASP A 41 -11.05 -11.79 -14.13
C ASP A 41 -10.63 -10.32 -14.26
N LYS A 42 -11.59 -9.39 -14.32
CA LYS A 42 -11.34 -7.94 -14.40
C LYS A 42 -11.71 -7.25 -13.10
N LEU A 43 -10.92 -6.26 -12.74
CA LEU A 43 -11.25 -5.35 -11.65
C LEU A 43 -12.40 -4.44 -12.07
N VAL A 44 -13.57 -4.58 -11.41
CA VAL A 44 -14.77 -3.79 -11.70
C VAL A 44 -15.11 -2.80 -10.59
N GLY A 45 -14.43 -2.88 -9.45
CA GLY A 45 -14.68 -1.98 -8.33
C GLY A 45 -13.79 -2.24 -7.13
N LEU A 46 -14.02 -1.46 -6.09
CA LEU A 46 -13.39 -1.59 -4.77
C LEU A 46 -14.46 -1.40 -3.70
N VAL A 47 -14.59 -2.33 -2.78
CA VAL A 47 -15.43 -2.16 -1.58
C VAL A 47 -14.52 -1.93 -0.36
N THR A 48 -14.87 -0.98 0.49
CA THR A 48 -14.12 -0.63 1.69
C THR A 48 -15.01 -0.70 2.93
N ALA A 49 -14.42 -0.81 4.11
CA ALA A 49 -15.17 -0.73 5.36
C ALA A 49 -16.03 0.57 5.42
N GLY A 50 -15.48 1.70 4.96
CA GLY A 50 -16.20 2.97 4.91
C GLY A 50 -17.37 3.00 3.90
N THR A 51 -17.28 2.28 2.76
CA THR A 51 -18.42 2.16 1.84
C THR A 51 -19.51 1.27 2.40
N ILE A 52 -19.15 0.22 3.13
CA ILE A 52 -20.08 -0.65 3.84
C ILE A 52 -20.79 0.13 4.96
N GLU A 53 -20.02 0.89 5.75
CA GLU A 53 -20.57 1.72 6.82
C GLU A 53 -21.58 2.75 6.29
N LYS A 54 -21.25 3.44 5.20
CA LYS A 54 -22.17 4.40 4.55
C LYS A 54 -23.42 3.76 3.98
N ALA A 55 -23.34 2.50 3.54
CA ALA A 55 -24.48 1.73 3.04
C ALA A 55 -25.30 1.12 4.18
N SER A 56 -24.76 1.08 5.39
CA SER A 56 -25.45 0.60 6.59
C SER A 56 -26.37 1.71 7.10
N PRO A 57 -27.57 1.37 7.60
CA PRO A 57 -28.41 2.35 8.27
C PRO A 57 -27.67 2.99 9.43
N SER A 58 -27.80 4.32 9.57
CA SER A 58 -27.20 5.07 10.68
C SER A 58 -27.64 4.50 12.04
N VAL A 59 -26.73 4.47 13.02
CA VAL A 59 -27.03 4.09 14.41
C VAL A 59 -28.14 4.98 15.04
N VAL A 60 -28.40 6.13 14.42
CA VAL A 60 -29.48 7.07 14.82
C VAL A 60 -30.85 6.66 14.24
N THR A 61 -30.91 5.70 13.32
CA THR A 61 -32.17 5.19 12.80
C THR A 61 -32.85 4.26 13.84
N SER A 62 -34.18 4.31 13.90
CA SER A 62 -35.01 3.47 14.79
C SER A 62 -35.03 1.98 14.38
N LEU A 63 -34.11 1.55 13.52
CA LEU A 63 -34.03 0.18 13.04
C LEU A 63 -33.43 -0.73 14.11
N SER A 64 -34.06 -1.86 14.33
CA SER A 64 -33.53 -2.92 15.18
C SER A 64 -32.26 -3.55 14.56
N VAL A 65 -31.44 -4.20 15.39
CA VAL A 65 -30.28 -4.98 14.94
C VAL A 65 -30.67 -6.03 13.88
N TYR A 66 -31.86 -6.60 14.01
CA TYR A 66 -32.38 -7.57 13.06
C TYR A 66 -32.64 -6.97 11.68
N GLU A 67 -33.23 -5.78 11.63
CA GLU A 67 -33.50 -5.06 10.37
C GLU A 67 -32.21 -4.60 9.71
N MET A 68 -31.22 -4.15 10.49
CA MET A 68 -29.89 -3.83 9.95
C MET A 68 -29.23 -5.05 9.32
N ASN A 69 -29.21 -6.18 10.02
CA ASN A 69 -28.67 -7.43 9.47
C ASN A 69 -29.41 -7.90 8.24
N TYR A 70 -30.73 -7.77 8.20
CA TYR A 70 -31.52 -8.10 7.03
C TYR A 70 -31.12 -7.27 5.82
N LEU A 71 -30.96 -5.96 5.96
CA LEU A 71 -30.54 -5.05 4.88
C LEU A 71 -29.15 -5.37 4.37
N LEU A 72 -28.16 -5.58 5.25
CA LEU A 72 -26.80 -5.95 4.88
C LEU A 72 -26.74 -7.29 4.14
N ASN A 73 -27.61 -8.23 4.50
CA ASN A 73 -27.74 -9.51 3.80
C ASN A 73 -28.49 -9.42 2.47
N LYS A 74 -29.27 -8.37 2.25
CA LYS A 74 -29.99 -8.15 0.99
C LYS A 74 -29.12 -7.37 -0.02
N THR A 75 -28.38 -6.37 0.44
CA THR A 75 -27.53 -5.50 -0.38
C THR A 75 -26.31 -6.23 -0.92
N THR A 76 -25.98 -6.01 -2.18
CA THR A 76 -24.80 -6.60 -2.84
C THR A 76 -23.62 -5.61 -2.85
N VAL A 77 -22.41 -6.14 -2.97
CA VAL A 77 -21.20 -5.33 -3.11
C VAL A 77 -21.26 -4.43 -4.35
N GLY A 78 -21.84 -4.92 -5.44
CA GLY A 78 -21.98 -4.15 -6.69
C GLY A 78 -22.83 -2.88 -6.56
N GLU A 79 -23.75 -2.83 -5.56
CA GLU A 79 -24.57 -1.65 -5.28
C GLU A 79 -23.83 -0.55 -4.51
N VAL A 80 -22.78 -0.93 -3.72
CA VAL A 80 -22.08 -0.02 -2.79
C VAL A 80 -20.62 0.22 -3.14
N MET A 81 -20.06 -0.53 -4.10
CA MET A 81 -18.65 -0.45 -4.46
C MET A 81 -18.30 0.89 -5.13
N ILE A 82 -17.06 1.30 -4.98
CA ILE A 82 -16.44 2.36 -5.77
C ILE A 82 -16.11 1.77 -7.15
N ARG A 83 -16.63 2.38 -8.22
CA ARG A 83 -16.41 1.90 -9.59
C ARG A 83 -15.16 2.50 -10.24
N GLU A 84 -14.89 3.77 -9.98
CA GLU A 84 -13.68 4.45 -10.46
C GLU A 84 -12.53 4.17 -9.51
N VAL A 85 -11.83 3.07 -9.74
CA VAL A 85 -10.75 2.61 -8.88
C VAL A 85 -9.42 3.10 -9.43
N LEU A 86 -8.68 3.84 -8.61
CA LEU A 86 -7.29 4.17 -8.91
C LEU A 86 -6.44 2.90 -8.82
N THR A 87 -5.77 2.58 -9.91
CA THR A 87 -4.89 1.41 -10.04
C THR A 87 -3.46 1.83 -10.34
N ILE A 88 -2.54 0.89 -10.27
CA ILE A 88 -1.14 1.10 -10.64
C ILE A 88 -0.61 -0.11 -11.40
N SER A 89 0.34 0.11 -12.32
CA SER A 89 1.05 -0.97 -13.01
C SER A 89 2.03 -1.66 -12.06
N LYS A 90 2.21 -2.96 -12.21
CA LYS A 90 3.25 -3.71 -11.48
C LYS A 90 4.68 -3.26 -11.78
N TYR A 91 4.87 -2.59 -12.92
CA TYR A 91 6.17 -2.05 -13.36
C TYR A 91 6.39 -0.59 -12.93
N ALA A 92 5.38 0.07 -12.38
CA ALA A 92 5.53 1.42 -11.82
C ALA A 92 6.54 1.42 -10.68
N SER A 93 7.10 2.58 -10.38
CA SER A 93 7.99 2.74 -9.24
C SER A 93 7.24 2.70 -7.90
N LEU A 94 7.94 2.35 -6.84
CA LEU A 94 7.37 2.42 -5.49
C LEU A 94 7.04 3.87 -5.12
N GLU A 95 7.85 4.81 -5.58
CA GLU A 95 7.69 6.25 -5.43
C GLU A 95 6.39 6.74 -6.09
N ASP A 96 6.05 6.23 -7.28
CA ASP A 96 4.76 6.52 -7.94
C ASP A 96 3.57 6.00 -7.13
N ALA A 97 3.70 4.81 -6.52
CA ALA A 97 2.67 4.28 -5.65
C ALA A 97 2.43 5.19 -4.43
N VAL A 98 3.51 5.60 -3.76
CA VAL A 98 3.47 6.53 -2.62
C VAL A 98 2.85 7.87 -3.03
N TYR A 99 3.30 8.42 -4.15
CA TYR A 99 2.78 9.69 -4.66
C TYR A 99 1.27 9.62 -4.92
N ARG A 100 0.80 8.57 -5.61
CA ARG A 100 -0.64 8.38 -5.89
C ARG A 100 -1.46 8.19 -4.62
N MET A 101 -0.98 7.38 -3.67
CA MET A 101 -1.64 7.18 -2.38
C MET A 101 -1.79 8.50 -1.62
N ARG A 102 -0.71 9.29 -1.57
CA ARG A 102 -0.69 10.59 -0.88
C ARG A 102 -1.61 11.61 -1.54
N GLN A 103 -1.54 11.76 -2.86
CA GLN A 103 -2.35 12.75 -3.59
C GLN A 103 -3.86 12.48 -3.50
N ASN A 104 -4.23 11.22 -3.42
CA ASN A 104 -5.65 10.83 -3.39
C ASN A 104 -6.14 10.43 -1.98
N ASN A 105 -5.30 10.58 -0.96
CA ASN A 105 -5.59 10.21 0.43
C ASN A 105 -6.12 8.76 0.56
N ILE A 106 -5.44 7.84 -0.12
CA ILE A 106 -5.77 6.41 -0.11
C ILE A 106 -4.58 5.59 0.36
N GLY A 107 -4.81 4.50 1.09
CA GLY A 107 -3.77 3.62 1.60
C GLY A 107 -3.69 2.28 0.84
N VAL A 108 -4.29 2.17 -0.34
CA VAL A 108 -4.25 0.95 -1.16
C VAL A 108 -4.40 1.29 -2.64
N LEU A 109 -3.66 0.59 -3.48
CA LEU A 109 -3.81 0.59 -4.92
C LEU A 109 -3.86 -0.85 -5.42
N PRO A 110 -4.95 -1.27 -6.09
CA PRO A 110 -4.93 -2.49 -6.87
C PRO A 110 -3.88 -2.40 -7.97
N VAL A 111 -3.09 -3.45 -8.11
CA VAL A 111 -2.05 -3.55 -9.13
C VAL A 111 -2.64 -4.29 -10.32
N VAL A 112 -2.76 -3.59 -11.44
CA VAL A 112 -3.40 -4.11 -12.65
C VAL A 112 -2.38 -4.17 -13.78
N ASP A 113 -2.42 -5.26 -14.54
CA ASP A 113 -1.63 -5.47 -15.73
C ASP A 113 -2.51 -6.10 -16.81
N GLN A 114 -2.60 -5.49 -17.99
CA GLN A 114 -3.46 -5.93 -19.08
C GLN A 114 -4.93 -6.17 -18.63
N ASP A 115 -5.50 -5.22 -17.90
CA ASP A 115 -6.85 -5.24 -17.30
C ASP A 115 -7.09 -6.34 -16.24
N GLN A 116 -6.07 -7.14 -15.90
CA GLN A 116 -6.16 -8.17 -14.87
C GLN A 116 -5.48 -7.73 -13.58
N ILE A 117 -6.05 -8.13 -12.45
CA ILE A 117 -5.44 -7.86 -11.16
C ILE A 117 -4.23 -8.77 -10.94
N SER A 118 -3.06 -8.15 -10.71
CA SER A 118 -1.80 -8.85 -10.45
C SER A 118 -1.41 -8.86 -8.97
N GLY A 119 -2.03 -7.99 -8.19
CA GLY A 119 -1.72 -7.83 -6.77
C GLY A 119 -2.41 -6.62 -6.17
N VAL A 120 -2.04 -6.33 -4.94
CA VAL A 120 -2.44 -5.11 -4.22
C VAL A 120 -1.21 -4.54 -3.54
N ILE A 121 -1.00 -3.24 -3.61
CA ILE A 121 0.03 -2.55 -2.82
C ILE A 121 -0.63 -1.61 -1.82
N THR A 122 -0.19 -1.68 -0.58
CA THR A 122 -0.73 -0.91 0.55
C THR A 122 0.34 0.01 1.16
N ASP A 123 -0.10 0.95 1.98
CA ASP A 123 0.78 1.77 2.82
C ASP A 123 1.69 0.92 3.72
N LYS A 124 1.19 -0.21 4.25
CA LYS A 124 1.99 -1.15 5.04
C LYS A 124 3.11 -1.80 4.22
N ASP A 125 2.85 -2.14 2.96
CA ASP A 125 3.87 -2.68 2.05
C ASP A 125 4.96 -1.63 1.79
N VAL A 126 4.55 -0.38 1.61
CA VAL A 126 5.47 0.76 1.44
C VAL A 126 6.33 0.98 2.69
N PHE A 127 5.73 0.94 3.89
CA PHE A 127 6.50 1.05 5.14
C PHE A 127 7.48 -0.12 5.30
N GLY A 128 7.05 -1.34 4.96
CA GLY A 128 7.93 -2.52 4.96
C GLY A 128 9.11 -2.36 3.98
N ALA A 129 8.83 -1.86 2.78
CA ALA A 129 9.86 -1.55 1.79
C ALA A 129 10.86 -0.51 2.31
N PHE A 130 10.38 0.57 2.94
CA PHE A 130 11.23 1.59 3.54
C PHE A 130 12.16 1.01 4.61
N LEU A 131 11.64 0.18 5.52
CA LEU A 131 12.45 -0.47 6.54
C LEU A 131 13.54 -1.35 5.92
N LYS A 132 13.20 -2.10 4.87
CA LYS A 132 14.15 -2.95 4.14
C LYS A 132 15.26 -2.12 3.45
N ILE A 133 14.88 -1.03 2.79
CA ILE A 133 15.84 -0.12 2.13
C ILE A 133 16.76 0.53 3.15
N ALA A 134 16.20 0.93 4.30
CA ALA A 134 16.96 1.54 5.38
C ALA A 134 17.84 0.53 6.14
N GLY A 135 17.84 -0.77 5.78
CA GLY A 135 18.60 -1.81 6.49
C GLY A 135 18.15 -2.00 7.93
N TYR A 136 16.88 -1.68 8.26
CA TYR A 136 16.38 -1.84 9.61
C TYR A 136 16.20 -3.32 9.97
N GLY A 137 16.77 -3.74 11.11
CA GLY A 137 16.72 -5.14 11.56
C GLY A 137 17.84 -6.02 11.01
N GLU A 138 18.73 -5.51 10.15
CA GLU A 138 19.92 -6.21 9.73
C GLU A 138 21.07 -5.99 10.72
N ALA A 139 21.91 -7.03 10.90
CA ALA A 139 23.10 -6.90 11.73
C ALA A 139 24.12 -5.95 11.08
N GLY A 140 24.60 -5.00 11.84
CA GLY A 140 25.56 -4.00 11.35
C GLY A 140 25.62 -2.75 12.21
N VAL A 141 26.41 -1.79 11.77
CA VAL A 141 26.55 -0.47 12.41
C VAL A 141 25.95 0.57 11.48
N ARG A 142 25.12 1.44 12.01
CA ARG A 142 24.62 2.62 11.31
C ARG A 142 25.52 3.80 11.60
N VAL A 143 26.11 4.35 10.55
CA VAL A 143 26.94 5.55 10.62
C VAL A 143 26.21 6.70 9.96
N ARG A 144 26.14 7.85 10.61
CA ARG A 144 25.60 9.08 10.03
C ARG A 144 26.75 10.06 9.85
N LEU A 145 26.94 10.47 8.61
CA LEU A 145 27.96 11.45 8.24
C LEU A 145 27.29 12.74 7.79
N LEU A 146 27.80 13.86 8.26
CA LEU A 146 27.40 15.19 7.80
C LEU A 146 28.60 15.81 7.08
N MET A 147 28.45 16.09 5.81
CA MET A 147 29.57 16.54 4.97
C MET A 147 29.13 17.63 3.97
N PRO A 148 30.07 18.43 3.45
CA PRO A 148 29.76 19.36 2.36
C PRO A 148 29.22 18.60 1.13
N ASP A 149 28.22 19.17 0.47
CA ASP A 149 27.68 18.65 -0.79
C ASP A 149 28.60 19.06 -1.94
N VAL A 150 29.67 18.30 -2.13
CA VAL A 150 30.65 18.50 -3.20
C VAL A 150 30.88 17.23 -3.98
N MET A 151 31.18 17.37 -5.27
CA MET A 151 31.43 16.25 -6.17
C MET A 151 32.54 15.34 -5.62
N GLY A 152 32.33 14.01 -5.66
CA GLY A 152 33.29 13.01 -5.21
C GLY A 152 33.26 12.69 -3.70
N SER A 153 32.42 13.35 -2.92
CA SER A 153 32.32 13.09 -1.47
C SER A 153 31.96 11.62 -1.16
N LEU A 154 30.98 11.06 -1.85
CA LEU A 154 30.56 9.66 -1.69
C LEU A 154 31.70 8.69 -2.09
N ALA A 155 32.42 8.99 -3.17
CA ALA A 155 33.52 8.16 -3.63
C ALA A 155 34.62 8.03 -2.54
N LYS A 156 35.00 9.15 -1.91
CA LYS A 156 35.99 9.14 -0.81
C LYS A 156 35.57 8.29 0.37
N ILE A 157 34.26 8.30 0.71
CA ILE A 157 33.74 7.45 1.79
C ILE A 157 33.81 5.99 1.37
N ALA A 158 33.38 5.65 0.14
CA ALA A 158 33.40 4.31 -0.36
C ALA A 158 34.82 3.72 -0.40
N ASP A 159 35.82 4.50 -0.83
CA ASP A 159 37.22 4.12 -0.85
C ASP A 159 37.74 3.83 0.58
N LEU A 160 37.45 4.72 1.54
CA LEU A 160 37.84 4.54 2.93
C LEU A 160 37.23 3.29 3.55
N LEU A 161 35.95 2.98 3.27
CA LEU A 161 35.27 1.78 3.78
C LEU A 161 35.87 0.51 3.15
N ALA A 162 36.17 0.56 1.85
CA ALA A 162 36.82 -0.55 1.14
C ALA A 162 38.24 -0.85 1.70
N GLU A 163 39.06 0.19 1.96
CA GLU A 163 40.38 0.06 2.59
C GLU A 163 40.28 -0.62 3.98
N LYS A 164 39.19 -0.40 4.70
CA LYS A 164 38.93 -1.03 6.01
C LYS A 164 38.22 -2.39 5.91
N SER A 165 38.01 -2.92 4.70
CA SER A 165 37.27 -4.16 4.44
C SER A 165 35.85 -4.15 5.04
N LEU A 166 35.21 -2.98 5.04
CA LEU A 166 33.84 -2.81 5.51
C LEU A 166 32.87 -2.91 4.34
N ASP A 167 31.87 -3.75 4.47
CA ASP A 167 30.80 -3.93 3.49
C ASP A 167 29.67 -2.93 3.73
N VAL A 168 29.21 -2.28 2.65
CA VAL A 168 28.14 -1.29 2.68
C VAL A 168 26.85 -1.96 2.20
N ARG A 169 25.88 -2.14 3.10
CA ARG A 169 24.60 -2.76 2.77
C ARG A 169 23.54 -1.79 2.28
N SER A 170 23.54 -0.58 2.81
CA SER A 170 22.55 0.44 2.46
C SER A 170 23.16 1.84 2.59
N ILE A 171 22.81 2.73 1.66
CA ILE A 171 23.17 4.14 1.70
C ILE A 171 21.89 4.93 1.52
N VAL A 172 21.63 5.88 2.42
CA VAL A 172 20.55 6.86 2.29
C VAL A 172 21.14 8.24 2.36
N GLN A 173 21.06 8.99 1.27
CA GLN A 173 21.57 10.36 1.19
C GLN A 173 20.40 11.34 1.28
N ILE A 174 20.53 12.33 2.15
CA ILE A 174 19.54 13.40 2.35
C ILE A 174 20.23 14.75 2.27
N ASN A 175 19.73 15.63 1.41
CA ASN A 175 20.18 17.01 1.37
C ASN A 175 19.58 17.80 2.53
N THR A 176 20.41 18.50 3.27
CA THR A 176 19.99 19.37 4.36
C THR A 176 19.93 20.81 3.90
N GLU A 177 19.13 21.66 4.57
CA GLU A 177 18.92 23.06 4.20
C GLU A 177 20.22 23.90 4.15
N ASN A 178 21.31 23.46 4.79
CA ASN A 178 22.57 24.15 4.87
C ASN A 178 23.62 23.72 3.83
N LYS A 179 23.20 23.23 2.65
CA LYS A 179 24.10 22.68 1.60
C LYS A 179 25.08 21.60 2.12
N LYS A 180 24.65 20.85 3.14
CA LYS A 180 25.36 19.68 3.66
C LYS A 180 24.55 18.45 3.37
N THR A 181 25.21 17.38 2.97
CA THR A 181 24.57 16.09 2.77
C THR A 181 24.74 15.23 4.02
N ALA A 182 23.65 14.62 4.49
CA ALA A 182 23.72 13.56 5.49
C ALA A 182 23.65 12.20 4.76
N ILE A 183 24.63 11.35 5.03
CA ILE A 183 24.74 9.99 4.48
C ILE A 183 24.66 8.98 5.64
#